data_e71a4ccdd408c1e47214a34b57f6b48b
#
_entry.id   e71a4ccdd408c1e47214a34b57f6b48b
#
_cell.length_a   1.000
_cell.length_b   1.000
_cell.length_c   1.000
_cell.angle_alpha   90.00
_cell.angle_beta   90.00
_cell.angle_gamma   90.00
#
_symmetry.space_group_name_H-M   'P 1'
#
loop_
_entity.id
_entity.type
_entity.pdbx_description
1 polymer ?
#
loop_
_entity_poly.entity_id
_entity_poly.type
_entity_poly.pdbx_seq_one_letter_code
_entity_poly.pdbx_strand_id
1 'polypeptide(L)'
;MTDTLFELPAIPVVPVLNESAGYPVGRIFCVGRNYAAHAAEMGVEVDREAPFYFTKSPANMVLSGVEVPYPPGTDNFHYEMELALALGAPLFRASAEAARAAIYGFGCALDMTRRDLQIRERKKQRP
;
A
#
# COMPACT_ATOMS: atom_id res chain seq x y z
N MET A 1 -14.19 21.15 20.04
CA MET A 1 -13.30 20.01 19.76
C MET A 1 -13.56 18.95 20.84
N THR A 2 -13.69 17.72 20.47
CA THR A 2 -13.84 16.63 21.44
C THR A 2 -12.45 16.31 21.97
N ASP A 3 -12.22 16.45 23.27
CA ASP A 3 -10.96 16.05 23.90
C ASP A 3 -10.82 14.53 23.79
N THR A 4 -9.62 14.06 23.47
CA THR A 4 -9.31 12.63 23.40
C THR A 4 -8.56 12.18 24.64
N LEU A 5 -8.79 10.93 25.07
CA LEU A 5 -8.09 10.35 26.24
C LEU A 5 -6.58 10.20 26.03
N PHE A 6 -6.16 10.06 24.76
CA PHE A 6 -4.77 9.93 24.36
C PHE A 6 -4.48 10.88 23.18
N GLU A 7 -3.24 11.27 23.05
CA GLU A 7 -2.78 12.05 21.91
C GLU A 7 -3.04 11.31 20.60
N LEU A 8 -3.62 11.99 19.60
CA LEU A 8 -3.83 11.41 18.28
C LEU A 8 -2.50 11.38 17.52
N PRO A 9 -2.19 10.24 16.87
CA PRO A 9 -1.00 10.19 16.04
C PRO A 9 -1.12 11.15 14.84
N ALA A 10 0.00 11.75 14.47
CA ALA A 10 0.07 12.56 13.27
C ALA A 10 -0.22 11.71 12.01
N ILE A 11 -0.95 12.28 11.07
CA ILE A 11 -1.17 11.64 9.76
C ILE A 11 0.16 11.68 9.00
N PRO A 12 0.68 10.54 8.50
CA PRO A 12 1.87 10.51 7.68
C PRO A 12 1.70 11.33 6.40
N VAL A 13 2.76 12.00 5.97
CA VAL A 13 2.76 12.88 4.80
C VAL A 13 3.86 12.46 3.84
N VAL A 14 3.53 12.33 2.55
CA VAL A 14 4.49 12.05 1.48
C VAL A 14 4.85 13.35 0.77
N PRO A 15 6.15 13.63 0.54
CA PRO A 15 6.56 14.78 -0.26
C PRO A 15 5.99 14.71 -1.68
N VAL A 16 5.60 15.86 -2.20
CA VAL A 16 5.13 16.00 -3.58
C VAL A 16 6.15 16.80 -4.37
N LEU A 17 6.52 16.30 -5.54
CA LEU A 17 7.51 16.94 -6.40
C LEU A 17 7.03 18.34 -6.83
N ASN A 18 7.90 19.34 -6.65
CA ASN A 18 7.63 20.75 -6.94
C ASN A 18 6.55 21.42 -6.09
N GLU A 19 6.13 20.80 -4.98
CA GLU A 19 5.17 21.37 -4.04
C GLU A 19 5.84 21.62 -2.68
N SER A 20 5.40 22.69 -2.00
CA SER A 20 5.82 22.97 -0.62
C SER A 20 5.04 22.17 0.42
N ALA A 21 3.84 21.72 0.06
CA ALA A 21 2.97 20.90 0.89
C ALA A 21 3.07 19.42 0.46
N GLY A 22 2.98 18.52 1.42
CA GLY A 22 2.96 17.09 1.14
C GLY A 22 1.54 16.52 1.06
N TYR A 23 1.43 15.33 0.51
CA TYR A 23 0.19 14.58 0.41
C TYR A 23 -0.08 13.79 1.70
N PRO A 24 -1.21 14.00 2.40
CA PRO A 24 -1.55 13.28 3.63
C PRO A 24 -2.04 11.86 3.31
N VAL A 25 -1.47 10.86 3.97
CA VAL A 25 -1.81 9.46 3.75
C VAL A 25 -2.73 8.96 4.86
N GLY A 26 -4.03 9.01 4.61
CA GLY A 26 -5.05 8.54 5.56
C GLY A 26 -5.31 7.04 5.49
N ARG A 27 -5.19 6.43 4.31
CA ARG A 27 -5.42 5.01 4.07
C ARG A 27 -4.53 4.51 2.94
N ILE A 28 -4.15 3.23 3.01
CA ILE A 28 -3.39 2.54 1.96
C ILE A 28 -4.17 1.28 1.58
N PHE A 29 -4.55 1.20 0.31
CA PHE A 29 -5.13 0.01 -0.31
C PHE A 29 -4.12 -0.57 -1.28
N CYS A 30 -3.87 -1.86 -1.17
CA CYS A 30 -2.97 -2.60 -2.05
C CYS A 30 -3.79 -3.53 -2.94
N VAL A 31 -3.34 -3.70 -4.18
CA VAL A 31 -3.97 -4.61 -5.15
C VAL A 31 -3.08 -5.83 -5.29
N GLY A 32 -3.53 -6.97 -4.79
CA GLY A 32 -2.80 -8.22 -4.88
C GLY A 32 -2.87 -8.86 -6.26
N ARG A 33 -1.80 -9.58 -6.65
CA ARG A 33 -1.73 -10.36 -7.90
C ARG A 33 -1.97 -9.55 -9.18
N ASN A 34 -1.64 -8.27 -9.15
CA ASN A 34 -1.89 -7.38 -10.28
C ASN A 34 -0.82 -7.46 -11.39
N TYR A 35 0.40 -7.84 -11.03
CA TYR A 35 1.52 -7.96 -11.97
C TYR A 35 1.67 -9.41 -12.44
N ALA A 36 1.64 -9.61 -13.77
CA ALA A 36 1.70 -10.96 -14.36
C ALA A 36 2.98 -11.74 -13.97
N ALA A 37 4.13 -11.07 -13.95
CA ALA A 37 5.39 -11.69 -13.54
C ALA A 37 5.34 -12.19 -12.09
N HIS A 38 4.86 -11.36 -11.16
CA HIS A 38 4.72 -11.72 -9.77
C HIS A 38 3.70 -12.86 -9.55
N ALA A 39 2.57 -12.84 -10.27
CA ALA A 39 1.59 -13.91 -10.22
C ALA A 39 2.19 -15.25 -10.68
N ALA A 40 2.99 -15.24 -11.74
CA ALA A 40 3.69 -16.41 -12.25
C ALA A 40 4.71 -16.98 -11.23
N GLU A 41 5.50 -16.11 -10.56
CA GLU A 41 6.42 -16.51 -9.47
C GLU A 41 5.69 -17.18 -8.32
N MET A 42 4.48 -16.75 -8.02
CA MET A 42 3.62 -17.31 -6.98
C MET A 42 2.82 -18.54 -7.45
N GLY A 43 2.98 -18.97 -8.72
CA GLY A 43 2.28 -20.12 -9.30
C GLY A 43 0.77 -19.92 -9.44
N VAL A 44 0.33 -18.67 -9.68
CA VAL A 44 -1.06 -18.30 -9.88
C VAL A 44 -1.21 -17.46 -11.14
N GLU A 45 -2.41 -17.47 -11.73
CA GLU A 45 -2.75 -16.57 -12.82
C GLU A 45 -3.22 -15.21 -12.31
N VAL A 46 -3.05 -14.18 -13.14
CA VAL A 46 -3.61 -12.85 -12.87
C VAL A 46 -5.11 -12.90 -13.05
N ASP A 47 -5.86 -12.71 -11.98
CA ASP A 47 -7.30 -12.49 -12.04
C ASP A 47 -7.57 -11.04 -12.46
N ARG A 48 -8.01 -10.87 -13.69
CA ARG A 48 -8.35 -9.54 -14.23
C ARG A 48 -9.84 -9.20 -14.12
N GLU A 49 -10.66 -10.12 -13.66
CA GLU A 49 -12.10 -9.92 -13.51
C GLU A 49 -12.44 -9.35 -12.13
N ALA A 50 -11.79 -9.83 -11.08
CA ALA A 50 -12.04 -9.43 -9.71
C ALA A 50 -10.74 -9.02 -9.00
N PRO A 51 -10.47 -7.71 -8.82
CA PRO A 51 -9.29 -7.27 -8.10
C PRO A 51 -9.33 -7.73 -6.64
N PHE A 52 -8.20 -8.24 -6.15
CA PHE A 52 -8.02 -8.61 -4.77
C PHE A 52 -7.36 -7.45 -4.01
N TYR A 53 -8.04 -6.96 -2.98
CA TYR A 53 -7.56 -5.85 -2.17
C TYR A 53 -7.15 -6.29 -0.78
N PHE A 54 -6.09 -5.66 -0.27
CA PHE A 54 -5.72 -5.69 1.13
C PHE A 54 -5.26 -4.30 1.56
N THR A 55 -5.04 -4.09 2.85
CA THR A 55 -4.64 -2.80 3.40
C THR A 55 -3.33 -2.88 4.15
N LYS A 56 -2.61 -1.77 4.18
CA LYS A 56 -1.49 -1.55 5.09
C LYS A 56 -1.76 -0.31 5.93
N SER A 57 -1.27 -0.33 7.17
CA SER A 57 -1.43 0.82 8.06
C SER A 57 -0.53 1.98 7.62
N PRO A 58 -1.06 3.18 7.44
CA PRO A 58 -0.23 4.36 7.19
C PRO A 58 0.81 4.61 8.29
N ALA A 59 0.54 4.18 9.52
CA ALA A 59 1.49 4.31 10.63
C ALA A 59 2.80 3.53 10.43
N ASN A 60 2.82 2.55 9.52
CA ASN A 60 4.00 1.76 9.17
C ASN A 60 4.75 2.31 7.95
N MET A 61 4.29 3.44 7.40
CA MET A 61 4.94 4.05 6.25
C MET A 61 6.23 4.76 6.67
N VAL A 62 7.28 4.57 5.88
CA VAL A 62 8.54 5.32 5.98
C VAL A 62 8.89 5.94 4.65
N LEU A 63 9.57 7.07 4.68
CA LEU A 63 10.02 7.75 3.46
C LEU A 63 11.35 7.17 2.96
N SER A 64 11.67 7.43 1.71
CA SER A 64 12.97 7.07 1.12
C SER A 64 14.12 7.70 1.89
N GLY A 65 15.25 6.99 1.97
CA GLY A 65 16.45 7.46 2.68
C GLY A 65 16.47 7.15 4.18
N VAL A 66 15.43 6.51 4.71
CA VAL A 66 15.38 6.03 6.10
C VAL A 66 15.91 4.61 6.17
N GLU A 67 16.71 4.34 7.19
CA GLU A 67 17.11 2.97 7.52
C GLU A 67 15.92 2.22 8.14
N VAL A 68 15.53 1.10 7.51
CA VAL A 68 14.45 0.25 8.00
C VAL A 68 15.06 -0.94 8.73
N PRO A 69 14.87 -1.08 10.06
CA PRO A 69 15.39 -2.22 10.78
C PRO A 69 14.76 -3.52 10.25
N TYR A 70 15.59 -4.57 10.16
CA TYR A 70 15.07 -5.87 9.78
C TYR A 70 14.06 -6.36 10.83
N PRO A 71 12.80 -6.67 10.45
CA PRO A 71 11.77 -6.98 11.42
C PRO A 71 12.02 -8.34 12.12
N PRO A 72 11.71 -8.45 13.40
CA PRO A 72 11.83 -9.73 14.10
C PRO A 72 10.80 -10.75 13.60
N GLY A 73 11.10 -12.05 13.77
CA GLY A 73 10.16 -13.14 13.48
C GLY A 73 9.97 -13.44 12.00
N THR A 74 10.90 -13.05 11.15
CA THR A 74 10.95 -13.42 9.74
C THR A 74 12.39 -13.63 9.29
N ASP A 75 12.62 -14.63 8.44
CA ASP A 75 13.90 -14.89 7.79
C ASP A 75 13.88 -14.47 6.30
N ASN A 76 12.74 -13.96 5.83
CA ASN A 76 12.56 -13.50 4.46
C ASN A 76 11.73 -12.21 4.41
N PHE A 77 12.41 -11.09 4.60
CA PHE A 77 11.82 -9.75 4.45
C PHE A 77 12.02 -9.27 3.02
N HIS A 78 10.99 -9.46 2.21
CA HIS A 78 11.02 -9.27 0.76
C HIS A 78 10.41 -7.93 0.37
N TYR A 79 11.02 -7.26 -0.63
CA TYR A 79 10.46 -6.03 -1.21
C TYR A 79 9.60 -6.36 -2.43
N GLU A 80 8.56 -5.58 -2.63
CA GLU A 80 7.74 -5.57 -3.85
C GLU A 80 7.66 -4.13 -4.35
N MET A 81 8.22 -3.86 -5.55
CA MET A 81 8.15 -2.54 -6.15
C MET A 81 6.76 -2.32 -6.74
N GLU A 82 6.09 -1.28 -6.27
CA GLU A 82 4.71 -0.98 -6.61
C GLU A 82 4.55 0.43 -7.20
N LEU A 83 3.64 0.55 -8.16
CA LEU A 83 3.12 1.84 -8.60
C LEU A 83 2.07 2.32 -7.59
N ALA A 84 2.35 3.42 -6.92
CA ALA A 84 1.41 4.05 -6.00
C ALA A 84 0.63 5.16 -6.71
N LEU A 85 -0.68 5.23 -6.44
CA LEU A 85 -1.56 6.29 -6.93
C LEU A 85 -2.08 7.08 -5.73
N ALA A 86 -1.99 8.41 -5.82
CA ALA A 86 -2.60 9.32 -4.86
C ALA A 86 -3.93 9.84 -5.41
N LEU A 87 -5.00 9.75 -4.63
CA LEU A 87 -6.32 10.25 -5.02
C LEU A 87 -6.53 11.67 -4.47
N GLY A 88 -6.96 12.58 -5.32
CA GLY A 88 -7.21 13.99 -4.99
C GLY A 88 -8.68 14.34 -4.76
N ALA A 89 -9.60 13.39 -4.93
CA ALA A 89 -11.02 13.60 -4.74
C ALA A 89 -11.71 12.35 -4.15
N PRO A 90 -12.81 12.54 -3.40
CA PRO A 90 -13.63 11.42 -2.93
C PRO A 90 -14.35 10.75 -4.10
N LEU A 91 -14.43 9.41 -4.06
CA LEU A 91 -15.10 8.60 -5.06
C LEU A 91 -16.02 7.59 -4.40
N PHE A 92 -17.21 7.39 -4.99
CA PHE A 92 -18.12 6.33 -4.61
C PHE A 92 -18.88 5.82 -5.83
N ARG A 93 -18.78 4.52 -6.12
CA ARG A 93 -19.42 3.87 -7.28
C ARG A 93 -19.16 4.61 -8.60
N ALA A 94 -17.94 5.09 -8.75
CA ALA A 94 -17.53 5.93 -9.87
C ALA A 94 -17.25 5.12 -11.13
N SER A 95 -17.43 5.75 -12.31
CA SER A 95 -16.95 5.18 -13.56
C SER A 95 -15.43 5.14 -13.60
N ALA A 96 -14.87 4.32 -14.49
CA ALA A 96 -13.41 4.27 -14.71
C ALA A 96 -12.83 5.63 -15.14
N GLU A 97 -13.58 6.40 -15.93
CA GLU A 97 -13.21 7.76 -16.34
C GLU A 97 -13.14 8.70 -15.14
N ALA A 98 -14.18 8.73 -14.30
CA ALA A 98 -14.20 9.56 -13.09
C ALA A 98 -13.09 9.14 -12.10
N ALA A 99 -12.83 7.85 -11.98
CA ALA A 99 -11.76 7.34 -11.14
C ALA A 99 -10.38 7.80 -11.63
N ARG A 100 -10.12 7.77 -12.93
CA ARG A 100 -8.89 8.30 -13.53
C ARG A 100 -8.74 9.81 -13.31
N ALA A 101 -9.81 10.56 -13.49
CA ALA A 101 -9.81 12.02 -13.29
C ALA A 101 -9.54 12.41 -11.83
N ALA A 102 -9.80 11.53 -10.87
CA ALA A 102 -9.53 11.75 -9.47
C ALA A 102 -8.10 11.42 -9.04
N ILE A 103 -7.26 10.89 -9.92
CA ILE A 103 -5.85 10.66 -9.62
C ILE A 103 -5.14 12.00 -9.54
N TYR A 104 -4.58 12.31 -8.36
CA TYR A 104 -3.76 13.49 -8.13
C TYR A 104 -2.33 13.30 -8.62
N GLY A 105 -1.75 12.13 -8.41
CA GLY A 105 -0.37 11.86 -8.78
C GLY A 105 0.04 10.40 -8.62
N PHE A 106 1.27 10.14 -8.98
CA PHE A 106 1.88 8.82 -8.97
C PHE A 106 3.18 8.82 -8.20
N GLY A 107 3.54 7.68 -7.64
CA GLY A 107 4.80 7.44 -6.98
C GLY A 107 5.23 6.00 -7.08
N CYS A 108 6.45 5.71 -6.64
CA CYS A 108 6.93 4.36 -6.44
C CYS A 108 6.98 4.06 -4.95
N ALA A 109 6.56 2.86 -4.57
CA ALA A 109 6.60 2.39 -3.20
C ALA A 109 7.19 0.99 -3.13
N LEU A 110 7.76 0.65 -1.98
CA LEU A 110 8.12 -0.73 -1.67
C LEU A 110 7.09 -1.30 -0.70
N ASP A 111 6.35 -2.31 -1.16
CA ASP A 111 5.50 -3.11 -0.31
C ASP A 111 6.37 -4.19 0.38
N MET A 112 6.83 -3.86 1.58
CA MET A 112 7.69 -4.75 2.34
C MET A 112 6.89 -5.87 2.96
N THR A 113 7.28 -7.10 2.66
CA THR A 113 6.51 -8.31 3.00
C THR A 113 7.37 -9.32 3.76
N ARG A 114 6.88 -9.83 4.88
CA ARG A 114 7.43 -11.01 5.56
C ARG A 114 6.98 -12.25 4.78
N ARG A 115 7.73 -12.58 3.75
CA ARG A 115 7.35 -13.56 2.74
C ARG A 115 7.15 -14.97 3.29
N ASP A 116 7.99 -15.39 4.20
CA ASP A 116 7.90 -16.70 4.89
C ASP A 116 6.59 -16.82 5.68
N LEU A 117 6.18 -15.75 6.38
CA LEU A 117 4.92 -15.72 7.12
C LEU A 117 3.72 -15.73 6.17
N GLN A 118 3.75 -14.93 5.12
CA GLN A 118 2.71 -14.90 4.10
C GLN A 118 2.50 -16.30 3.47
N ILE A 119 3.57 -16.99 3.08
CA ILE A 119 3.49 -18.34 2.51
C ILE A 119 2.91 -19.32 3.52
N ARG A 120 3.33 -19.25 4.78
CA ARG A 120 2.84 -20.10 5.87
C ARG A 120 1.33 -19.94 6.09
N GLU A 121 0.86 -18.69 6.19
CA GLU A 121 -0.56 -18.42 6.46
C GLU A 121 -1.43 -18.75 5.22
N ARG A 122 -0.93 -18.49 4.01
CA ARG A 122 -1.59 -18.90 2.77
C ARG A 122 -1.83 -20.42 2.70
N LYS A 123 -0.86 -21.24 3.11
CA LYS A 123 -1.02 -22.71 3.18
C LYS A 123 -2.14 -23.13 4.13
N LYS A 124 -2.44 -22.30 5.12
CA LYS A 124 -3.53 -22.50 6.09
C LYS A 124 -4.83 -21.81 5.66
N GLN A 125 -4.89 -21.24 4.46
CA GLN A 125 -6.02 -20.46 3.94
C GLN A 125 -6.41 -19.27 4.85
N ARG A 126 -5.42 -18.64 5.48
CA ARG A 126 -5.57 -17.44 6.29
C ARG A 126 -5.09 -16.21 5.50
N PRO A 127 -5.67 -15.02 5.80
CA PRO A 127 -5.22 -13.78 5.17
C PRO A 127 -3.79 -13.42 5.55
#